data_51de14582ac7b893bd2eb825da061884
#
_entry.id   51de14582ac7b893bd2eb825da061884
#
_cell.length_a   1.000
_cell.length_b   1.000
_cell.length_c   1.000
_cell.angle_alpha   90.00
_cell.angle_beta   90.00
_cell.angle_gamma   90.00
#
_symmetry.space_group_name_H-M   'P 1'
#
loop_
_entity.id
_entity.type
_entity.pdbx_description
1 polymer ?
#
loop_
_entity_poly.entity_id
_entity_poly.type
_entity_poly.pdbx_seq_one_letter_code
_entity_poly.pdbx_strand_id
1 'polypeptide(L)'
;MTTDSSQNPEPLPGEPSAAPEKPQRPRLTSTPTGQNIFVGLMVLATLGVVALLGGAFVVGNNVAGAATGEPVAVEQAPAEPEISFPTLSGEPLGPGPTDWLELRGGECISPFSGAFDEQFVVVPCAGSHQAQLARTILLSSDPLEEFPGEAMVAAKAREFCALDSLVNRDLVVEYSDLVVEFAYPVNTQQWDLGQRGVYCFLTSTSRSGFDSSLLY
;
A
#
# COMPACT_ATOMS: atom_id res chain seq x y z
N MET A 1 63.49 6.13 21.42
CA MET A 1 64.05 5.14 20.48
C MET A 1 62.88 4.30 20.06
N THR A 2 62.39 4.27 18.97
CA THR A 2 62.55 4.47 17.55
C THR A 2 61.15 4.26 17.00
N THR A 3 60.56 5.24 16.36
CA THR A 3 60.24 5.38 14.93
C THR A 3 59.92 4.05 14.23
N ASP A 4 58.70 3.91 13.64
CA ASP A 4 58.63 3.94 12.18
C ASP A 4 57.18 3.84 11.72
N SER A 5 56.75 4.81 11.02
CA SER A 5 56.59 5.00 9.56
C SER A 5 55.40 4.26 9.00
N SER A 6 54.38 5.09 8.84
CA SER A 6 53.33 4.99 7.80
C SER A 6 53.96 4.80 6.40
N GLN A 7 53.50 3.84 5.66
CA GLN A 7 53.57 3.87 4.20
C GLN A 7 52.19 3.59 3.62
N ASN A 8 51.61 4.64 3.14
CA ASN A 8 50.47 4.65 2.25
C ASN A 8 51.00 4.40 0.82
N PRO A 9 50.54 3.36 0.11
CA PRO A 9 50.92 3.22 -1.32
C PRO A 9 50.08 4.17 -2.17
N GLU A 10 50.82 4.95 -3.00
CA GLU A 10 50.30 5.79 -4.06
C GLU A 10 49.48 5.00 -5.09
N PRO A 11 48.43 5.62 -5.68
CA PRO A 11 47.69 5.03 -6.79
C PRO A 11 48.47 5.22 -8.12
N LEU A 12 48.64 4.14 -8.86
CA LEU A 12 49.18 4.10 -10.20
C LEU A 12 48.28 4.84 -11.21
N PRO A 13 48.83 5.55 -12.17
CA PRO A 13 48.04 6.27 -13.18
C PRO A 13 47.67 5.37 -14.37
N GLY A 14 46.40 5.45 -14.77
CA GLY A 14 45.93 5.36 -16.15
C GLY A 14 45.57 4.01 -16.72
N GLU A 15 44.29 3.66 -16.55
CA GLU A 15 43.59 2.88 -17.57
C GLU A 15 42.34 3.64 -18.01
N PRO A 16 42.14 3.89 -19.32
CA PRO A 16 40.92 4.56 -19.77
C PRO A 16 39.75 3.56 -19.71
N SER A 17 38.80 3.84 -18.81
CA SER A 17 37.53 3.14 -18.73
C SER A 17 36.77 3.31 -20.04
N ALA A 18 36.63 2.24 -20.79
CA ALA A 18 35.76 2.17 -21.96
C ALA A 18 34.31 2.26 -21.50
N ALA A 19 33.62 3.31 -21.92
CA ALA A 19 32.18 3.48 -21.72
C ALA A 19 31.42 2.33 -22.41
N PRO A 20 30.39 1.77 -21.82
CA PRO A 20 29.57 0.75 -22.47
C PRO A 20 28.78 1.37 -23.63
N GLU A 21 29.06 0.85 -24.81
CA GLU A 21 28.37 1.16 -26.06
C GLU A 21 26.89 0.80 -25.95
N LYS A 22 26.02 1.79 -26.08
CA LYS A 22 24.57 1.59 -26.11
C LYS A 22 24.18 0.79 -27.33
N PRO A 23 23.38 -0.29 -27.22
CA PRO A 23 22.91 -1.00 -28.39
C PRO A 23 22.08 -0.07 -29.28
N GLN A 24 22.56 0.14 -30.51
CA GLN A 24 21.84 0.89 -31.54
C GLN A 24 20.62 0.09 -31.96
N ARG A 25 19.43 0.64 -31.69
CA ARG A 25 18.17 0.12 -32.23
C ARG A 25 18.19 0.28 -33.77
N PRO A 26 17.87 -0.76 -34.54
CA PRO A 26 17.77 -0.64 -36.00
C PRO A 26 16.66 0.37 -36.34
N ARG A 27 17.01 1.40 -37.11
CA ARG A 27 16.03 2.34 -37.68
C ARG A 27 15.32 1.64 -38.84
N LEU A 28 14.08 1.23 -38.60
CA LEU A 28 13.22 0.55 -39.59
C LEU A 28 12.43 1.50 -40.52
N THR A 29 12.88 2.75 -40.71
CA THR A 29 12.12 3.71 -41.52
C THR A 29 12.99 4.58 -42.36
N SER A 30 13.60 4.01 -43.42
CA SER A 30 14.26 4.84 -44.44
C SER A 30 14.15 4.35 -45.88
N THR A 31 13.05 3.64 -46.23
CA THR A 31 12.71 3.40 -47.63
C THR A 31 11.37 4.06 -47.96
N PRO A 32 11.29 4.94 -48.97
CA PRO A 32 10.06 5.65 -49.35
C PRO A 32 8.92 4.69 -49.73
N THR A 33 9.21 3.45 -50.08
CA THR A 33 8.23 2.42 -50.43
C THR A 33 7.49 1.90 -49.18
N GLY A 34 8.16 1.83 -48.02
CA GLY A 34 7.52 1.37 -46.78
C GLY A 34 6.51 2.37 -46.20
N GLN A 35 6.78 3.65 -46.38
CA GLN A 35 5.93 4.73 -45.85
C GLN A 35 4.56 4.78 -46.57
N ASN A 36 4.53 4.56 -47.88
CA ASN A 36 3.30 4.56 -48.66
C ASN A 36 2.43 3.32 -48.35
N ILE A 37 3.03 2.17 -48.07
CA ILE A 37 2.28 0.95 -47.65
C ILE A 37 1.66 1.16 -46.24
N PHE A 38 2.39 1.82 -45.31
CA PHE A 38 1.89 2.07 -43.98
C PHE A 38 0.72 3.06 -43.96
N VAL A 39 0.80 4.12 -44.73
CA VAL A 39 -0.29 5.09 -44.87
C VAL A 39 -1.51 4.45 -45.54
N GLY A 40 -1.32 3.64 -46.57
CA GLY A 40 -2.40 2.92 -47.24
C GLY A 40 -3.14 1.94 -46.29
N LEU A 41 -2.40 1.22 -45.48
CA LEU A 41 -2.97 0.27 -44.49
C LEU A 41 -3.73 0.99 -43.36
N MET A 42 -3.25 2.14 -42.91
CA MET A 42 -3.95 2.99 -41.92
C MET A 42 -5.25 3.57 -42.48
N VAL A 43 -5.26 4.03 -43.74
CA VAL A 43 -6.48 4.57 -44.34
C VAL A 43 -7.54 3.49 -44.55
N LEU A 44 -7.14 2.29 -44.98
CA LEU A 44 -8.07 1.15 -45.11
C LEU A 44 -8.64 0.69 -43.76
N ALA A 45 -7.82 0.69 -42.71
CA ALA A 45 -8.27 0.33 -41.36
C ALA A 45 -9.30 1.34 -40.82
N THR A 46 -9.06 2.63 -41.02
CA THR A 46 -10.02 3.68 -40.56
C THR A 46 -11.34 3.66 -41.34
N LEU A 47 -11.32 3.43 -42.64
CA LEU A 47 -12.54 3.29 -43.43
C LEU A 47 -13.32 2.04 -43.06
N GLY A 48 -12.66 0.94 -42.71
CA GLY A 48 -13.28 -0.26 -42.21
C GLY A 48 -14.04 -0.09 -40.88
N VAL A 49 -13.42 0.64 -39.94
CA VAL A 49 -14.01 0.94 -38.63
C VAL A 49 -15.22 1.87 -38.77
N VAL A 50 -15.15 2.88 -39.63
CA VAL A 50 -16.30 3.79 -39.89
C VAL A 50 -17.46 3.06 -40.53
N ALA A 51 -17.20 2.14 -41.46
CA ALA A 51 -18.27 1.31 -42.10
C ALA A 51 -18.94 0.37 -41.09
N LEU A 52 -18.17 -0.25 -40.19
CA LEU A 52 -18.69 -1.11 -39.12
C LEU A 52 -19.54 -0.35 -38.10
N LEU A 53 -19.08 0.82 -37.67
CA LEU A 53 -19.82 1.65 -36.73
C LEU A 53 -21.08 2.27 -37.36
N GLY A 54 -21.01 2.70 -38.62
CA GLY A 54 -22.16 3.22 -39.36
C GLY A 54 -23.20 2.11 -39.65
N GLY A 55 -22.75 0.92 -39.99
CA GLY A 55 -23.64 -0.24 -40.21
C GLY A 55 -24.36 -0.66 -38.93
N ALA A 56 -23.68 -0.69 -37.80
CA ALA A 56 -24.28 -1.02 -36.50
C ALA A 56 -25.35 0.01 -36.09
N PHE A 57 -25.11 1.29 -36.38
CA PHE A 57 -26.07 2.36 -36.06
C PHE A 57 -27.35 2.27 -36.89
N VAL A 58 -27.26 1.97 -38.20
CA VAL A 58 -28.43 1.85 -39.08
C VAL A 58 -29.25 0.61 -38.75
N VAL A 59 -28.62 -0.52 -38.44
CA VAL A 59 -29.32 -1.75 -38.01
C VAL A 59 -29.97 -1.55 -36.64
N GLY A 60 -29.28 -0.88 -35.70
CA GLY A 60 -29.81 -0.57 -34.35
C GLY A 60 -31.10 0.28 -34.42
N ASN A 61 -31.15 1.30 -35.28
CA ASN A 61 -32.33 2.16 -35.39
C ASN A 61 -33.54 1.48 -36.04
N ASN A 62 -33.34 0.48 -36.91
CA ASN A 62 -34.46 -0.23 -37.54
C ASN A 62 -35.07 -1.35 -36.68
N VAL A 63 -34.36 -1.79 -35.64
CA VAL A 63 -34.87 -2.80 -34.69
C VAL A 63 -35.61 -2.16 -33.52
N ALA A 64 -35.36 -0.87 -33.21
CA ALA A 64 -35.97 -0.15 -32.09
C ALA A 64 -37.49 0.18 -32.31
N GLY A 65 -38.05 -0.09 -33.48
CA GLY A 65 -39.46 0.21 -33.80
C GLY A 65 -40.48 -0.89 -33.52
N ALA A 66 -40.07 -2.06 -33.02
CA ALA A 66 -40.96 -3.22 -32.92
C ALA A 66 -40.85 -4.01 -31.59
N ALA A 67 -40.44 -3.39 -30.50
CA ALA A 67 -40.42 -4.06 -29.20
C ALA A 67 -41.35 -3.35 -28.22
N THR A 68 -42.51 -3.94 -28.00
CA THR A 68 -43.35 -3.74 -26.81
C THR A 68 -42.55 -3.87 -25.55
N GLY A 69 -42.56 -2.78 -24.75
CA GLY A 69 -42.02 -2.56 -23.44
C GLY A 69 -41.62 -3.74 -22.57
N GLU A 70 -40.34 -4.17 -22.68
CA GLU A 70 -39.63 -4.76 -21.58
C GLU A 70 -38.80 -3.66 -20.91
N PRO A 71 -38.79 -3.56 -19.56
CA PRO A 71 -37.97 -2.56 -18.89
C PRO A 71 -36.52 -2.87 -19.18
N VAL A 72 -35.86 -1.98 -19.92
CA VAL A 72 -34.42 -2.00 -20.08
C VAL A 72 -33.83 -1.96 -18.66
N ALA A 73 -33.18 -3.06 -18.26
CA ALA A 73 -32.35 -3.06 -17.07
C ALA A 73 -31.32 -1.94 -17.25
N VAL A 74 -31.49 -0.86 -16.50
CA VAL A 74 -30.48 0.17 -16.38
C VAL A 74 -29.26 -0.51 -15.80
N GLU A 75 -28.28 -0.75 -16.64
CA GLU A 75 -26.95 -1.19 -16.21
C GLU A 75 -26.48 -0.14 -15.21
N GLN A 76 -26.60 -0.50 -13.91
CA GLN A 76 -26.12 0.36 -12.84
C GLN A 76 -24.64 0.58 -13.07
N ALA A 77 -24.25 1.84 -13.30
CA ALA A 77 -22.86 2.25 -13.25
C ALA A 77 -22.23 1.66 -11.98
N PRO A 78 -20.99 1.12 -12.04
CA PRO A 78 -20.30 0.67 -10.83
C PRO A 78 -20.42 1.76 -9.77
N ALA A 79 -20.97 1.41 -8.61
CA ALA A 79 -21.04 2.35 -7.49
C ALA A 79 -19.61 2.84 -7.19
N GLU A 80 -19.41 4.15 -7.16
CA GLU A 80 -18.14 4.70 -6.68
C GLU A 80 -17.89 4.14 -5.27
N PRO A 81 -16.65 3.72 -4.97
CA PRO A 81 -16.33 3.18 -3.65
C PRO A 81 -16.66 4.24 -2.58
N GLU A 82 -17.57 3.89 -1.68
CA GLU A 82 -17.87 4.74 -0.54
C GLU A 82 -16.66 4.80 0.39
N ILE A 83 -16.26 6.02 0.77
CA ILE A 83 -15.19 6.21 1.75
C ILE A 83 -15.68 5.66 3.09
N SER A 84 -14.98 4.67 3.62
CA SER A 84 -15.28 4.06 4.91
C SER A 84 -14.10 4.19 5.87
N PHE A 85 -14.32 4.86 6.99
CA PHE A 85 -13.31 5.01 8.03
C PHE A 85 -13.33 3.82 8.99
N PRO A 86 -12.17 3.30 9.44
CA PRO A 86 -12.12 2.22 10.41
C PRO A 86 -12.68 2.67 11.77
N THR A 87 -13.34 1.76 12.47
CA THR A 87 -13.79 1.97 13.85
C THR A 87 -12.64 1.66 14.81
N LEU A 88 -11.90 2.70 15.21
CA LEU A 88 -10.68 2.59 16.02
C LEU A 88 -10.93 2.74 17.54
N SER A 89 -12.12 2.43 18.01
CA SER A 89 -12.46 2.54 19.43
C SER A 89 -13.51 1.52 19.81
N GLY A 90 -13.50 1.11 21.07
CA GLY A 90 -14.46 0.16 21.60
C GLY A 90 -13.79 -0.97 22.36
N GLU A 91 -14.54 -2.02 22.63
CA GLU A 91 -14.01 -3.22 23.25
C GLU A 91 -13.12 -3.97 22.23
N PRO A 92 -11.96 -4.51 22.67
CA PRO A 92 -11.10 -5.34 21.82
C PRO A 92 -11.87 -6.50 21.19
N LEU A 93 -11.48 -6.89 20.00
CA LEU A 93 -12.10 -8.02 19.30
C LEU A 93 -11.88 -9.33 20.05
N GLY A 94 -12.86 -10.22 19.97
CA GLY A 94 -12.70 -11.59 20.48
C GLY A 94 -11.70 -12.41 19.66
N PRO A 95 -11.22 -13.56 20.22
CA PRO A 95 -10.24 -14.41 19.55
C PRO A 95 -10.71 -14.91 18.19
N GLY A 96 -9.83 -14.87 17.19
CA GLY A 96 -10.07 -15.32 15.82
C GLY A 96 -9.26 -14.55 14.77
N PRO A 97 -9.36 -14.97 13.50
CA PRO A 97 -8.77 -14.20 12.39
C PRO A 97 -9.55 -12.89 12.20
N THR A 98 -8.84 -11.80 11.92
CA THR A 98 -9.40 -10.48 11.72
C THR A 98 -8.62 -9.70 10.68
N ASP A 99 -9.30 -8.82 9.97
CA ASP A 99 -8.68 -7.84 9.08
C ASP A 99 -8.07 -6.69 9.90
N TRP A 100 -6.98 -6.11 9.41
CA TRP A 100 -6.31 -5.00 10.08
C TRP A 100 -7.22 -3.77 10.28
N LEU A 101 -8.18 -3.55 9.36
CA LEU A 101 -9.15 -2.45 9.44
C LEU A 101 -10.19 -2.62 10.55
N GLU A 102 -10.37 -3.84 11.05
CA GLU A 102 -11.33 -4.14 12.12
C GLU A 102 -10.73 -3.97 13.52
N LEU A 103 -9.39 -3.94 13.64
CA LEU A 103 -8.68 -3.79 14.90
C LEU A 103 -9.04 -2.48 15.61
N ARG A 104 -9.27 -2.55 16.93
CA ARG A 104 -9.80 -1.43 17.73
C ARG A 104 -8.85 -0.91 18.79
N GLY A 105 -7.89 -1.73 19.22
CA GLY A 105 -6.96 -1.48 20.31
C GLY A 105 -7.20 -2.40 21.49
N GLY A 106 -6.11 -2.91 22.05
CA GLY A 106 -6.11 -3.85 23.15
C GLY A 106 -5.97 -5.31 22.73
N GLU A 107 -6.13 -5.65 21.45
CA GLU A 107 -6.01 -7.02 20.94
C GLU A 107 -4.61 -7.58 21.14
N CYS A 108 -4.54 -8.83 21.64
CA CYS A 108 -3.33 -9.63 21.68
C CYS A 108 -3.27 -10.53 20.45
N ILE A 109 -2.09 -10.60 19.81
CA ILE A 109 -1.93 -11.16 18.48
C ILE A 109 -0.84 -12.23 18.47
N SER A 110 -1.14 -13.38 17.86
CA SER A 110 -0.18 -14.46 17.63
C SER A 110 -0.67 -15.39 16.51
N PRO A 111 0.15 -15.67 15.48
CA PRO A 111 1.50 -15.12 15.26
C PRO A 111 1.49 -13.65 14.86
N PHE A 112 2.64 -12.97 15.02
CA PHE A 112 2.83 -11.60 14.57
C PHE A 112 4.09 -11.52 13.67
N SER A 113 3.91 -11.19 12.39
CA SER A 113 5.01 -11.07 11.42
C SER A 113 5.44 -9.61 11.22
N GLY A 114 4.53 -8.66 11.42
CA GLY A 114 4.81 -7.24 11.32
C GLY A 114 3.56 -6.37 11.38
N ALA A 115 3.75 -5.09 11.60
CA ALA A 115 2.63 -4.15 11.77
C ALA A 115 1.82 -3.90 10.49
N PHE A 116 2.40 -4.16 9.31
CA PHE A 116 1.75 -3.96 8.01
C PHE A 116 1.08 -5.23 7.44
N ASP A 117 0.89 -6.26 8.26
CA ASP A 117 0.12 -7.44 7.83
C ASP A 117 -1.35 -7.04 7.60
N GLU A 118 -1.98 -7.63 6.58
CA GLU A 118 -3.39 -7.39 6.27
C GLU A 118 -4.33 -8.25 7.12
N GLN A 119 -3.83 -9.36 7.65
CA GLN A 119 -4.59 -10.31 8.45
C GLN A 119 -3.85 -10.61 9.75
N PHE A 120 -4.58 -10.58 10.83
CA PHE A 120 -4.08 -10.90 12.17
C PHE A 120 -4.89 -12.05 12.79
N VAL A 121 -4.30 -12.73 13.76
CA VAL A 121 -5.02 -13.67 14.60
C VAL A 121 -5.04 -13.14 16.02
N VAL A 122 -6.21 -12.72 16.47
CA VAL A 122 -6.45 -12.27 17.83
C VAL A 122 -6.50 -13.51 18.75
N VAL A 123 -5.80 -13.43 19.87
CA VAL A 123 -5.74 -14.49 20.90
C VAL A 123 -6.06 -13.87 22.27
N PRO A 124 -6.46 -14.70 23.26
CA PRO A 124 -6.66 -14.19 24.63
C PRO A 124 -5.35 -13.63 25.21
N CYS A 125 -5.39 -12.40 25.77
CA CYS A 125 -4.21 -11.77 26.38
C CYS A 125 -3.72 -12.48 27.68
N ALA A 126 -4.54 -13.34 28.26
CA ALA A 126 -4.12 -14.20 29.38
C ALA A 126 -3.28 -15.41 28.96
N GLY A 127 -3.01 -15.57 27.65
CA GLY A 127 -2.18 -16.60 27.07
C GLY A 127 -1.01 -16.02 26.30
N SER A 128 -0.11 -16.91 25.82
CA SER A 128 1.07 -16.48 25.08
C SER A 128 0.70 -15.79 23.77
N HIS A 129 1.26 -14.62 23.55
CA HIS A 129 1.06 -13.81 22.34
C HIS A 129 2.34 -13.04 22.00
N GLN A 130 2.52 -12.68 20.72
CA GLN A 130 3.76 -12.07 20.21
C GLN A 130 3.68 -10.55 20.08
N ALA A 131 2.47 -10.01 19.99
CA ALA A 131 2.25 -8.57 19.98
C ALA A 131 0.93 -8.22 20.66
N GLN A 132 0.85 -6.98 21.14
CA GLN A 132 -0.42 -6.39 21.61
C GLN A 132 -0.63 -5.02 20.96
N LEU A 133 -1.80 -4.82 20.37
CA LEU A 133 -2.18 -3.53 19.82
C LEU A 133 -2.46 -2.54 20.97
N ALA A 134 -1.52 -1.64 21.22
CA ALA A 134 -1.60 -0.74 22.38
C ALA A 134 -2.47 0.49 22.14
N ARG A 135 -2.48 1.00 20.91
CA ARG A 135 -3.21 2.23 20.56
C ARG A 135 -3.58 2.22 19.10
N THR A 136 -4.73 2.80 18.81
CA THR A 136 -5.18 3.16 17.47
C THR A 136 -5.56 4.63 17.42
N ILE A 137 -5.36 5.28 16.28
CA ILE A 137 -5.72 6.68 16.05
C ILE A 137 -6.16 6.89 14.62
N LEU A 138 -7.22 7.65 14.42
CA LEU A 138 -7.64 8.10 13.09
C LEU A 138 -6.94 9.43 12.79
N LEU A 139 -6.18 9.49 11.71
CA LEU A 139 -5.44 10.70 11.33
C LEU A 139 -6.35 11.82 10.85
N SER A 140 -7.43 11.45 10.14
CA SER A 140 -8.44 12.38 9.66
C SER A 140 -9.73 11.67 9.34
N SER A 141 -10.85 12.31 9.65
CA SER A 141 -12.21 11.92 9.26
C SER A 141 -12.82 12.85 8.19
N ASP A 142 -12.07 13.83 7.69
CA ASP A 142 -12.52 14.69 6.61
C ASP A 142 -12.36 13.96 5.26
N PRO A 143 -13.44 13.57 4.58
CA PRO A 143 -13.36 12.83 3.31
C PRO A 143 -12.66 13.62 2.19
N LEU A 144 -12.60 14.95 2.30
CA LEU A 144 -12.01 15.83 1.30
C LEU A 144 -10.54 16.15 1.56
N GLU A 145 -9.99 15.70 2.70
CA GLU A 145 -8.59 15.94 3.00
C GLU A 145 -7.68 15.12 2.08
N GLU A 146 -6.79 15.80 1.37
CA GLU A 146 -5.80 15.19 0.49
C GLU A 146 -4.72 14.44 1.29
N PHE A 147 -4.18 13.37 0.70
CA PHE A 147 -3.07 12.63 1.30
C PHE A 147 -1.85 13.55 1.47
N PRO A 148 -1.37 13.78 2.73
CA PRO A 148 -0.27 14.71 2.97
C PRO A 148 1.11 14.17 2.57
N GLY A 149 1.16 12.94 2.05
CA GLY A 149 2.37 12.23 1.69
C GLY A 149 2.87 11.30 2.80
N GLU A 150 3.44 10.17 2.39
CA GLU A 150 3.91 9.11 3.28
C GLU A 150 4.85 9.62 4.39
N ALA A 151 5.82 10.49 4.04
CA ALA A 151 6.79 10.99 5.01
C ALA A 151 6.13 11.77 6.18
N MET A 152 5.10 12.56 5.89
CA MET A 152 4.36 13.31 6.91
C MET A 152 3.53 12.37 7.78
N VAL A 153 2.84 11.41 7.16
CA VAL A 153 2.04 10.40 7.87
C VAL A 153 2.93 9.54 8.76
N ALA A 154 4.06 9.05 8.25
CA ALA A 154 5.02 8.25 9.01
C ALA A 154 5.60 9.02 10.21
N ALA A 155 5.92 10.32 10.04
CA ALA A 155 6.40 11.15 11.13
C ALA A 155 5.36 11.30 12.25
N LYS A 156 4.10 11.54 11.87
CA LYS A 156 2.97 11.66 12.80
C LYS A 156 2.67 10.32 13.51
N ALA A 157 2.69 9.20 12.75
CA ALA A 157 2.52 7.87 13.32
C ALA A 157 3.62 7.54 14.35
N ARG A 158 4.88 7.87 14.06
CA ARG A 158 5.99 7.67 15.00
C ARG A 158 5.81 8.47 16.30
N GLU A 159 5.30 9.68 16.21
CA GLU A 159 5.01 10.52 17.39
C GLU A 159 3.89 9.89 18.24
N PHE A 160 2.81 9.44 17.63
CA PHE A 160 1.69 8.78 18.32
C PHE A 160 2.05 7.44 18.94
N CYS A 161 2.94 6.70 18.30
CA CYS A 161 3.37 5.38 18.73
C CYS A 161 4.69 5.41 19.51
N ALA A 162 5.06 6.54 20.10
CA ALA A 162 6.25 6.62 20.95
C ALA A 162 6.09 5.71 22.18
N LEU A 163 7.07 4.84 22.44
CA LEU A 163 7.01 3.81 23.48
C LEU A 163 6.69 4.39 24.87
N ASP A 164 7.32 5.49 25.23
CA ASP A 164 7.12 6.19 26.49
C ASP A 164 5.70 6.76 26.69
N SER A 165 4.95 6.90 25.61
CA SER A 165 3.55 7.32 25.61
C SER A 165 2.55 6.15 25.68
N LEU A 166 3.00 4.92 25.45
CA LEU A 166 2.16 3.73 25.35
C LEU A 166 2.22 2.86 26.62
N VAL A 167 3.35 2.87 27.31
CA VAL A 167 3.62 2.00 28.45
C VAL A 167 4.19 2.77 29.63
N ASN A 168 4.05 2.21 30.82
CA ASN A 168 4.74 2.74 31.99
C ASN A 168 6.21 2.26 32.03
N ARG A 169 6.98 2.89 32.93
CA ARG A 169 8.40 2.58 33.10
C ARG A 169 8.65 1.16 33.62
N ASP A 170 7.76 0.62 34.45
CA ASP A 170 7.92 -0.68 35.06
C ASP A 170 7.88 -1.78 34.00
N LEU A 171 6.99 -1.66 33.01
CA LEU A 171 6.89 -2.57 31.88
C LEU A 171 8.18 -2.58 31.03
N VAL A 172 8.79 -1.40 30.80
CA VAL A 172 10.06 -1.30 30.06
C VAL A 172 11.22 -1.96 30.82
N VAL A 173 11.18 -1.92 32.15
CA VAL A 173 12.18 -2.62 32.98
C VAL A 173 11.98 -4.12 32.95
N GLU A 174 10.72 -4.59 32.97
CA GLU A 174 10.39 -6.00 32.91
C GLU A 174 10.72 -6.62 31.55
N TYR A 175 10.39 -5.91 30.47
CA TYR A 175 10.63 -6.34 29.10
C TYR A 175 11.66 -5.42 28.43
N SER A 176 12.93 -5.68 28.69
CA SER A 176 14.05 -4.79 28.24
C SER A 176 14.24 -4.75 26.71
N ASP A 177 13.64 -5.70 25.99
CA ASP A 177 13.63 -5.78 24.52
C ASP A 177 12.29 -5.37 23.88
N LEU A 178 11.40 -4.71 24.67
CA LEU A 178 10.13 -4.20 24.20
C LEU A 178 10.35 -3.08 23.18
N VAL A 179 9.64 -3.20 22.05
CA VAL A 179 9.66 -2.22 20.96
C VAL A 179 8.25 -1.95 20.47
N VAL A 180 8.10 -0.85 19.75
CA VAL A 180 6.86 -0.53 19.05
C VAL A 180 7.07 -0.70 17.56
N GLU A 181 6.23 -1.53 16.95
CA GLU A 181 6.00 -1.53 15.52
C GLU A 181 4.67 -0.83 15.23
N PHE A 182 4.58 -0.10 14.10
CA PHE A 182 3.35 0.62 13.80
C PHE A 182 3.05 0.64 12.31
N ALA A 183 1.75 0.58 11.98
CA ALA A 183 1.24 0.73 10.63
C ALA A 183 0.49 2.06 10.47
N TYR A 184 0.47 2.54 9.23
CA TYR A 184 -0.15 3.80 8.82
C TYR A 184 -0.45 3.76 7.31
N PRO A 185 -1.32 4.63 6.77
CA PRO A 185 -1.55 4.70 5.33
C PRO A 185 -0.31 5.17 4.57
N VAL A 186 0.18 4.35 3.64
CA VAL A 186 1.44 4.59 2.90
C VAL A 186 1.23 5.24 1.54
N ASN A 187 -0.01 5.34 1.06
CA ASN A 187 -0.30 5.87 -0.27
C ASN A 187 -1.67 6.56 -0.35
N THR A 188 -1.87 7.30 -1.45
CA THR A 188 -3.10 8.02 -1.74
C THR A 188 -4.31 7.10 -1.84
N GLN A 189 -4.16 5.89 -2.41
CA GLN A 189 -5.27 4.96 -2.56
C GLN A 189 -5.87 4.53 -1.22
N GLN A 190 -5.03 4.18 -0.24
CA GLN A 190 -5.49 3.86 1.13
C GLN A 190 -6.18 5.07 1.76
N TRP A 191 -5.60 6.27 1.59
CA TRP A 191 -6.14 7.50 2.13
C TRP A 191 -7.53 7.82 1.59
N ASP A 192 -7.72 7.72 0.26
CA ASP A 192 -8.96 8.02 -0.44
C ASP A 192 -10.07 7.00 -0.10
N LEU A 193 -9.70 5.76 0.22
CA LEU A 193 -10.61 4.73 0.72
C LEU A 193 -10.99 4.91 2.20
N GLY A 194 -10.43 5.92 2.90
CA GLY A 194 -10.67 6.16 4.32
C GLY A 194 -9.82 5.32 5.27
N GLN A 195 -8.86 4.53 4.77
CA GLN A 195 -7.95 3.69 5.55
C GLN A 195 -6.89 4.56 6.25
N ARG A 196 -7.33 5.50 7.10
CA ARG A 196 -6.49 6.54 7.71
C ARG A 196 -6.11 6.24 9.16
N GLY A 197 -6.19 4.97 9.55
CA GLY A 197 -5.81 4.51 10.88
C GLY A 197 -4.29 4.44 11.07
N VAL A 198 -3.83 4.74 12.27
CA VAL A 198 -2.50 4.38 12.78
C VAL A 198 -2.69 3.33 13.86
N TYR A 199 -1.88 2.28 13.81
CA TYR A 199 -1.95 1.12 14.71
C TYR A 199 -0.58 0.93 15.36
N CYS A 200 -0.51 1.01 16.69
CA CYS A 200 0.72 0.91 17.47
C CYS A 200 0.78 -0.44 18.18
N PHE A 201 1.65 -1.34 17.76
CA PHE A 201 1.83 -2.67 18.33
C PHE A 201 3.03 -2.70 19.27
N LEU A 202 2.83 -3.15 20.50
CA LEU A 202 3.91 -3.55 21.39
C LEU A 202 4.34 -4.97 21.03
N THR A 203 5.63 -5.16 20.79
CA THR A 203 6.25 -6.45 20.49
C THR A 203 7.66 -6.49 21.07
N SER A 204 8.34 -7.65 21.02
CA SER A 204 9.73 -7.77 21.44
C SER A 204 10.67 -7.97 20.26
N THR A 205 11.90 -7.48 20.34
CA THR A 205 12.90 -7.71 19.28
C THR A 205 13.28 -9.18 19.17
N SER A 206 13.21 -9.91 20.27
CA SER A 206 13.45 -11.37 20.31
C SER A 206 12.28 -12.20 19.80
N ARG A 207 11.09 -11.60 19.63
CA ARG A 207 9.84 -12.32 19.31
C ARG A 207 9.49 -13.42 20.34
N SER A 208 9.97 -13.30 21.58
CA SER A 208 9.76 -14.28 22.64
C SER A 208 8.31 -14.38 23.12
N GLY A 209 7.52 -13.33 22.84
CA GLY A 209 6.11 -13.25 23.25
C GLY A 209 5.93 -12.81 24.71
N PHE A 210 4.67 -12.68 25.07
CA PHE A 210 4.17 -12.23 26.37
C PHE A 210 3.10 -13.20 26.84
N ASP A 211 2.97 -13.39 28.15
CA ASP A 211 1.99 -14.32 28.75
C ASP A 211 0.84 -13.58 29.47
N SER A 212 0.87 -12.27 29.46
CA SER A 212 -0.16 -11.40 30.06
C SER A 212 -0.30 -10.09 29.28
N SER A 213 -1.43 -9.41 29.48
CA SER A 213 -1.63 -8.10 28.85
C SER A 213 -0.55 -7.12 29.28
N LEU A 214 -0.03 -6.36 28.30
CA LEU A 214 0.91 -5.25 28.46
C LEU A 214 0.19 -3.92 28.77
N LEU A 215 -1.15 -3.91 28.70
CA LEU A 215 -2.01 -2.76 28.95
C LEU A 215 -2.80 -2.99 30.25
N TYR A 216 -3.16 -1.89 30.92
CA TYR A 216 -3.93 -1.87 32.16
C TYR A 216 -5.42 -1.96 31.89
#